data_94a4fed51dd4748b8e1f1ad88542c2f6
#
_entry.id   94a4fed51dd4748b8e1f1ad88542c2f6
#
_cell.length_a   1.000
_cell.length_b   1.000
_cell.length_c   1.000
_cell.angle_alpha   90.00
_cell.angle_beta   90.00
_cell.angle_gamma   90.00
#
_symmetry.space_group_name_H-M   'P 1'
#
loop_
_entity.id
_entity.type
_entity.pdbx_description
1 polymer ?
#
loop_
_entity_poly.entity_id
_entity_poly.type
_entity_poly.pdbx_seq_one_letter_code
_entity_poly.pdbx_strand_id
1 'polypeptide(L)'
;MDSDAKLQILIEALSAAGASALAIDGRGGVVISTMSDAALEQDIAAFVSERLARVGDGARLVMGHEGVRLSLTVRPTAKERGALWVVVAHEVRAAATHAGIEWLNADEVEARYASSTYGIVEDAAAVAAPVRESYARGVPLMLEGELGAGQDQIARRLYLDGPYADQPFVSVALDELTDRGWRHLLKSSESPLFQTGLTLCMGGWHAVGPQRLRELVSAMIDTALATRCHVVLTANDM
;
A
#
# COMPACT_ATOMS: atom_id res chain seq x y z
N MET A 1 4.13 16.45 -32.83
CA MET A 1 3.30 16.91 -31.69
C MET A 1 4.24 17.05 -30.53
N ASP A 2 4.34 18.24 -29.96
CA ASP A 2 5.28 18.57 -28.88
C ASP A 2 4.96 17.73 -27.63
N SER A 3 5.98 17.40 -26.83
CA SER A 3 5.82 16.57 -25.62
C SER A 3 4.87 17.24 -24.61
N ASP A 4 4.93 18.57 -24.55
CA ASP A 4 4.07 19.37 -23.66
C ASP A 4 2.61 19.32 -24.09
N ALA A 5 2.34 19.33 -25.42
CA ALA A 5 0.98 19.20 -25.92
C ALA A 5 0.36 17.82 -25.63
N LYS A 6 1.18 16.75 -25.67
CA LYS A 6 0.72 15.40 -25.30
C LYS A 6 0.41 15.31 -23.81
N LEU A 7 1.24 15.91 -22.96
CA LEU A 7 1.03 15.97 -21.53
C LEU A 7 -0.25 16.72 -21.19
N GLN A 8 -0.47 17.87 -21.84
CA GLN A 8 -1.67 18.66 -21.64
C GLN A 8 -2.93 17.89 -22.02
N ILE A 9 -2.94 17.21 -23.17
CA ILE A 9 -4.06 16.36 -23.60
C ILE A 9 -4.32 15.24 -22.59
N LEU A 10 -3.27 14.60 -22.05
CA LEU A 10 -3.42 13.56 -21.06
C LEU A 10 -4.06 14.08 -19.76
N ILE A 11 -3.56 15.20 -19.24
CA ILE A 11 -4.09 15.82 -18.03
C ILE A 11 -5.53 16.28 -18.22
N GLU A 12 -5.86 16.92 -19.37
CA GLU A 12 -7.24 17.31 -19.71
C GLU A 12 -8.17 16.09 -19.81
N ALA A 13 -7.72 14.99 -20.40
CA ALA A 13 -8.50 13.75 -20.46
C ALA A 13 -8.75 13.16 -19.06
N LEU A 14 -7.77 13.20 -18.15
CA LEU A 14 -7.93 12.78 -16.77
C LEU A 14 -8.90 13.69 -16.00
N SER A 15 -8.83 15.01 -16.24
CA SER A 15 -9.78 15.98 -15.68
C SER A 15 -11.20 15.71 -16.16
N ALA A 16 -11.38 15.47 -17.47
CA ALA A 16 -12.69 15.14 -18.04
C ALA A 16 -13.27 13.84 -17.50
N ALA A 17 -12.41 12.91 -17.07
CA ALA A 17 -12.79 11.70 -16.38
C ALA A 17 -13.05 11.89 -14.86
N GLY A 18 -12.98 13.14 -14.36
CA GLY A 18 -13.18 13.46 -12.95
C GLY A 18 -12.01 13.06 -12.04
N ALA A 19 -10.82 12.82 -12.62
CA ALA A 19 -9.63 12.49 -11.84
C ALA A 19 -8.86 13.78 -11.48
N SER A 20 -8.42 13.88 -10.23
CA SER A 20 -7.46 14.88 -9.79
C SER A 20 -6.07 14.43 -10.20
N ALA A 21 -5.40 15.19 -11.07
CA ALA A 21 -4.09 14.81 -11.59
C ALA A 21 -3.15 16.02 -11.65
N LEU A 22 -1.85 15.76 -11.45
CA LEU A 22 -0.81 16.76 -11.64
C LEU A 22 0.41 16.12 -12.30
N ALA A 23 1.17 16.93 -13.02
CA ALA A 23 2.48 16.56 -13.53
C ALA A 23 3.54 17.34 -12.78
N ILE A 24 4.56 16.63 -12.29
CA ILE A 24 5.70 17.18 -11.57
C ILE A 24 6.99 16.91 -12.32
N ASP A 25 7.94 17.83 -12.23
CA ASP A 25 9.29 17.61 -12.73
C ASP A 25 10.13 16.78 -11.74
N GLY A 26 11.35 16.40 -12.13
CA GLY A 26 12.26 15.62 -11.28
C GLY A 26 12.74 16.34 -10.01
N ARG A 27 12.38 17.61 -9.82
CA ARG A 27 12.66 18.42 -8.63
C ARG A 27 11.42 18.66 -7.78
N GLY A 28 10.28 18.10 -8.17
CA GLY A 28 9.01 18.30 -7.47
C GLY A 28 8.27 19.58 -7.86
N GLY A 29 8.73 20.31 -8.88
CA GLY A 29 8.01 21.46 -9.41
C GLY A 29 6.75 21.02 -10.17
N VAL A 30 5.59 21.61 -9.84
CA VAL A 30 4.34 21.34 -10.55
C VAL A 30 4.38 22.02 -11.91
N VAL A 31 4.25 21.22 -12.98
CA VAL A 31 4.26 21.70 -14.37
C VAL A 31 2.85 21.99 -14.86
N ILE A 32 1.89 21.14 -14.52
CA ILE A 32 0.48 21.29 -14.87
C ILE A 32 -0.37 20.51 -13.84
N SER A 33 -1.54 21.03 -13.51
CA SER A 33 -2.45 20.41 -12.56
C SER A 33 -3.91 20.61 -12.97
N THR A 34 -4.77 19.67 -12.59
CA THR A 34 -6.23 19.80 -12.68
C THR A 34 -6.86 20.07 -11.31
N MET A 35 -6.05 20.20 -10.26
CA MET A 35 -6.53 20.42 -8.91
C MET A 35 -6.95 21.89 -8.72
N SER A 36 -8.04 22.08 -8.00
CA SER A 36 -8.52 23.41 -7.59
C SER A 36 -7.93 23.86 -6.26
N ASP A 37 -7.42 22.93 -5.47
CA ASP A 37 -6.82 23.18 -4.16
C ASP A 37 -5.29 23.24 -4.29
N ALA A 38 -4.76 24.46 -4.17
CA ALA A 38 -3.33 24.71 -4.29
C ALA A 38 -2.51 24.16 -3.10
N ALA A 39 -3.11 24.07 -1.90
CA ALA A 39 -2.45 23.51 -0.75
C ALA A 39 -2.28 22.00 -0.91
N LEU A 40 -3.34 21.31 -1.29
CA LEU A 40 -3.30 19.88 -1.60
C LEU A 40 -2.32 19.56 -2.74
N GLU A 41 -2.29 20.38 -3.80
CA GLU A 41 -1.37 20.24 -4.92
C GLU A 41 0.09 20.29 -4.45
N GLN A 42 0.44 21.28 -3.62
CA GLN A 42 1.79 21.43 -3.07
C GLN A 42 2.17 20.27 -2.15
N ASP A 43 1.26 19.82 -1.30
CA ASP A 43 1.48 18.71 -0.40
C ASP A 43 1.72 17.40 -1.17
N ILE A 44 0.92 17.13 -2.21
CA ILE A 44 1.14 15.97 -3.08
C ILE A 44 2.49 16.06 -3.80
N ALA A 45 2.81 17.22 -4.36
CA ALA A 45 4.08 17.42 -5.08
C ALA A 45 5.29 17.22 -4.15
N ALA A 46 5.26 17.77 -2.94
CA ALA A 46 6.30 17.58 -1.93
C ALA A 46 6.41 16.12 -1.52
N PHE A 47 5.31 15.47 -1.16
CA PHE A 47 5.24 14.09 -0.73
C PHE A 47 5.79 13.12 -1.78
N VAL A 48 5.45 13.32 -3.05
CA VAL A 48 5.93 12.47 -4.16
C VAL A 48 7.39 12.76 -4.46
N SER A 49 7.82 14.04 -4.49
CA SER A 49 9.19 14.41 -4.83
C SER A 49 10.24 13.83 -3.89
N GLU A 50 9.96 13.78 -2.60
CA GLU A 50 10.82 13.14 -1.60
C GLU A 50 11.03 11.64 -1.87
N ARG A 51 10.11 11.02 -2.59
CA ARG A 51 10.06 9.58 -2.83
C ARG A 51 10.42 9.17 -4.25
N LEU A 52 10.57 10.11 -5.18
CA LEU A 52 10.83 9.83 -6.61
C LEU A 52 12.04 8.92 -6.85
N ALA A 53 13.07 9.01 -6.03
CA ALA A 53 14.27 8.17 -6.15
C ALA A 53 13.99 6.67 -5.86
N ARG A 54 12.88 6.37 -5.18
CA ARG A 54 12.49 5.01 -4.75
C ARG A 54 11.26 4.50 -5.48
N VAL A 55 10.55 5.37 -6.17
CA VAL A 55 9.28 5.06 -6.84
C VAL A 55 9.55 4.45 -8.20
N GLY A 56 9.06 3.24 -8.42
CA GLY A 56 9.05 2.59 -9.74
C GLY A 56 7.88 3.07 -10.61
N ASP A 57 7.87 2.64 -11.89
CA ASP A 57 6.76 2.90 -12.81
C ASP A 57 5.45 2.28 -12.28
N GLY A 58 4.42 3.10 -12.19
CA GLY A 58 3.11 2.69 -11.72
C GLY A 58 3.00 2.48 -10.20
N ALA A 59 3.97 3.01 -9.45
CA ALA A 59 3.91 2.93 -7.99
C ALA A 59 2.66 3.61 -7.45
N ARG A 60 2.12 3.02 -6.41
CA ARG A 60 0.99 3.56 -5.67
C ARG A 60 1.46 3.99 -4.29
N LEU A 61 1.25 5.25 -3.95
CA LEU A 61 1.54 5.84 -2.65
C LEU A 61 0.23 6.18 -1.94
N VAL A 62 0.24 6.22 -0.62
CA VAL A 62 -0.89 6.71 0.17
C VAL A 62 -0.41 7.85 1.04
N MET A 63 -1.14 8.96 1.04
CA MET A 63 -0.89 10.10 1.93
C MET A 63 -2.16 10.53 2.64
N GLY A 64 -1.99 11.11 3.82
CA GLY A 64 -3.05 11.81 4.54
C GLY A 64 -2.97 13.32 4.26
N HIS A 65 -4.11 13.96 4.04
CA HIS A 65 -4.24 15.40 3.94
C HIS A 65 -5.55 15.83 4.60
N GLU A 66 -5.52 16.68 5.63
CA GLU A 66 -6.68 17.19 6.36
C GLU A 66 -7.69 16.10 6.81
N GLY A 67 -7.20 14.94 7.23
CA GLY A 67 -8.05 13.81 7.65
C GLY A 67 -8.62 12.97 6.49
N VAL A 68 -8.34 13.35 5.25
CA VAL A 68 -8.68 12.59 4.05
C VAL A 68 -7.48 11.74 3.64
N ARG A 69 -7.73 10.49 3.28
CA ARG A 69 -6.69 9.61 2.73
C ARG A 69 -6.73 9.64 1.22
N LEU A 70 -5.57 9.86 0.61
CA LEU A 70 -5.40 9.90 -0.84
C LEU A 70 -4.54 8.74 -1.31
N SER A 71 -4.98 8.05 -2.36
CA SER A 71 -4.18 7.11 -3.12
C SER A 71 -3.59 7.82 -4.34
N LEU A 72 -2.27 7.84 -4.43
CA LEU A 72 -1.54 8.49 -5.51
C LEU A 72 -0.97 7.40 -6.43
N THR A 73 -1.31 7.44 -7.70
CA THR A 73 -0.67 6.60 -8.72
C THR A 73 0.37 7.43 -9.45
N VAL A 74 1.63 7.05 -9.39
CA VAL A 74 2.76 7.81 -9.95
C VAL A 74 3.33 7.09 -11.15
N ARG A 75 3.41 7.77 -12.30
CA ARG A 75 3.97 7.22 -13.55
C ARG A 75 4.93 8.18 -14.25
N PRO A 76 6.09 7.73 -14.71
CA PRO A 76 6.97 8.53 -15.55
C PRO A 76 6.37 8.69 -16.94
N THR A 77 6.49 9.90 -17.54
CA THR A 77 5.89 10.18 -18.85
C THR A 77 6.87 10.24 -20.02
N ALA A 78 8.13 10.53 -19.81
CA ALA A 78 9.15 10.50 -20.88
C ALA A 78 10.58 10.47 -20.34
N LYS A 79 11.46 9.77 -21.06
CA LYS A 79 12.89 9.63 -20.73
C LYS A 79 13.78 10.79 -21.23
N GLU A 80 13.29 11.76 -22.00
CA GLU A 80 14.17 12.62 -22.82
C GLU A 80 14.39 14.06 -22.34
N ARG A 81 13.65 14.58 -21.35
CA ARG A 81 13.84 15.94 -20.82
C ARG A 81 13.56 16.05 -19.33
N GLY A 82 14.41 15.44 -18.50
CA GLY A 82 14.16 15.47 -17.07
C GLY A 82 12.89 14.66 -16.74
N ALA A 83 12.95 13.71 -15.82
CA ALA A 83 11.82 12.84 -15.56
C ALA A 83 10.59 13.68 -15.18
N LEU A 84 9.59 13.69 -16.07
CA LEU A 84 8.26 14.17 -15.78
C LEU A 84 7.45 13.02 -15.25
N TRP A 85 6.76 13.27 -14.15
CA TRP A 85 5.93 12.28 -13.48
C TRP A 85 4.48 12.74 -13.48
N VAL A 86 3.57 11.90 -13.92
CA VAL A 86 2.13 12.13 -13.75
C VAL A 86 1.71 11.43 -12.47
N VAL A 87 1.08 12.22 -11.60
CA VAL A 87 0.48 11.75 -10.36
C VAL A 87 -1.02 11.88 -10.50
N VAL A 88 -1.73 10.77 -10.35
CA VAL A 88 -3.19 10.75 -10.30
C VAL A 88 -3.59 10.51 -8.86
N ALA A 89 -4.26 11.48 -8.26
CA ALA A 89 -4.77 11.40 -6.91
C ALA A 89 -6.24 10.95 -6.91
N HIS A 90 -6.53 9.94 -6.13
CA HIS A 90 -7.89 9.53 -5.85
C HIS A 90 -8.13 9.65 -4.34
N GLU A 91 -9.21 10.32 -3.96
CA GLU A 91 -9.68 10.21 -2.59
C GLU A 91 -9.96 8.74 -2.31
N VAL A 92 -9.21 8.16 -1.39
CA VAL A 92 -9.61 6.92 -0.77
C VAL A 92 -10.79 7.31 0.14
N ARG A 93 -11.97 7.42 -0.44
CA ARG A 93 -13.18 7.39 0.38
C ARG A 93 -12.97 6.23 1.30
N ALA A 94 -13.09 6.47 2.63
CA ALA A 94 -12.97 5.42 3.64
C ALA A 94 -13.67 4.20 3.05
N ALA A 95 -12.90 3.35 2.38
CA ALA A 95 -13.39 2.23 1.61
C ALA A 95 -14.25 1.52 2.62
N ALA A 96 -15.51 1.28 2.33
CA ALA A 96 -16.48 0.79 3.28
C ALA A 96 -15.75 -0.18 4.17
N THR A 97 -15.39 0.27 5.39
CA THR A 97 -14.40 -0.39 6.25
C THR A 97 -14.96 -1.78 6.45
N HIS A 98 -14.48 -2.73 5.70
CA HIS A 98 -14.88 -4.11 5.89
C HIS A 98 -14.20 -4.52 7.18
N ALA A 99 -14.99 -4.91 8.16
CA ALA A 99 -14.45 -5.51 9.37
C ALA A 99 -13.37 -6.53 8.96
N GLY A 100 -12.20 -6.46 9.58
CA GLY A 100 -11.08 -7.33 9.25
C GLY A 100 -10.20 -6.89 8.07
N ILE A 101 -10.45 -5.76 7.39
CA ILE A 101 -9.55 -5.21 6.36
C ILE A 101 -9.23 -3.76 6.70
N GLU A 102 -7.96 -3.48 6.99
CA GLU A 102 -7.49 -2.15 7.34
C GLU A 102 -6.36 -1.72 6.42
N TRP A 103 -6.48 -0.50 5.91
CA TRP A 103 -5.46 0.16 5.11
C TRP A 103 -4.76 1.20 5.99
N LEU A 104 -3.46 1.08 6.14
CA LEU A 104 -2.66 1.93 7.03
C LEU A 104 -1.49 2.55 6.26
N ASN A 105 -1.13 3.78 6.61
CA ASN A 105 0.14 4.39 6.25
C ASN A 105 1.19 4.11 7.34
N ALA A 106 2.44 4.55 7.13
CA ALA A 106 3.53 4.32 8.09
C ALA A 106 3.23 4.88 9.48
N ASP A 107 2.70 6.11 9.56
CA ASP A 107 2.40 6.77 10.84
C ASP A 107 1.31 6.01 11.62
N GLU A 108 0.29 5.52 10.90
CA GLU A 108 -0.77 4.71 11.50
C GLU A 108 -0.26 3.33 11.95
N VAL A 109 0.67 2.72 11.19
CA VAL A 109 1.32 1.46 11.59
C VAL A 109 2.19 1.70 12.82
N GLU A 110 2.96 2.79 12.86
CA GLU A 110 3.80 3.16 14.00
C GLU A 110 2.94 3.42 15.25
N ALA A 111 1.85 4.17 15.12
CA ALA A 111 0.93 4.41 16.22
C ALA A 111 0.33 3.11 16.77
N ARG A 112 -0.04 2.16 15.90
CA ARG A 112 -0.54 0.85 16.33
C ARG A 112 0.56 -0.02 16.93
N TYR A 113 1.77 0.04 16.42
CA TYR A 113 2.92 -0.64 17.00
C TYR A 113 3.20 -0.13 18.42
N ALA A 114 3.23 1.19 18.61
CA ALA A 114 3.48 1.84 19.90
C ALA A 114 2.36 1.62 20.93
N SER A 115 1.09 1.52 20.48
CA SER A 115 -0.07 1.33 21.35
C SER A 115 -0.33 -0.13 21.75
N SER A 116 0.44 -1.08 21.21
CA SER A 116 0.24 -2.50 21.50
C SER A 116 0.62 -2.82 22.95
N THR A 117 -0.31 -3.45 23.68
CA THR A 117 -0.09 -3.95 25.03
C THR A 117 0.71 -5.27 25.07
N TYR A 118 0.84 -5.92 23.92
CA TYR A 118 1.65 -7.14 23.80
C TYR A 118 3.09 -6.71 23.50
N GLY A 119 3.89 -6.72 24.52
CA GLY A 119 5.31 -6.46 24.59
C GLY A 119 5.93 -5.85 23.34
N ILE A 120 6.32 -4.63 23.44
CA ILE A 120 7.28 -4.06 22.52
C ILE A 120 8.31 -5.15 22.33
N VAL A 121 8.49 -5.65 21.12
CA VAL A 121 9.71 -6.34 20.77
C VAL A 121 10.78 -5.28 20.95
N GLU A 122 11.31 -5.19 22.17
CA GLU A 122 12.17 -4.09 22.64
C GLU A 122 13.45 -4.00 21.82
N ASP A 123 13.68 -5.00 20.97
CA ASP A 123 14.87 -5.06 20.16
C ASP A 123 14.50 -5.32 18.70
N ALA A 124 14.66 -4.33 17.85
CA ALA A 124 14.65 -4.55 16.40
C ALA A 124 15.69 -5.63 15.98
N ALA A 125 16.67 -5.92 16.85
CA ALA A 125 17.58 -7.03 16.75
C ALA A 125 16.90 -8.40 16.99
N ALA A 126 15.70 -8.45 17.60
CA ALA A 126 14.99 -9.71 17.85
C ALA A 126 14.46 -10.34 16.54
N VAL A 127 14.23 -9.55 15.50
CA VAL A 127 13.94 -10.11 14.17
C VAL A 127 15.27 -10.53 13.53
N ALA A 128 15.47 -11.83 13.39
CA ALA A 128 16.69 -12.39 12.83
C ALA A 128 17.06 -11.74 11.48
N ALA A 129 18.35 -11.44 11.28
CA ALA A 129 18.83 -10.80 10.06
C ALA A 129 18.35 -11.48 8.77
N PRO A 130 18.31 -12.83 8.63
CA PRO A 130 17.78 -13.50 7.43
C PRO A 130 16.32 -13.19 7.13
N VAL A 131 15.49 -12.95 8.15
CA VAL A 131 14.07 -12.58 7.97
C VAL A 131 13.97 -11.18 7.41
N ARG A 132 14.73 -10.22 7.96
CA ARG A 132 14.81 -8.85 7.44
C ARG A 132 15.31 -8.79 6.00
N GLU A 133 16.36 -9.56 5.69
CA GLU A 133 16.89 -9.65 4.32
C GLU A 133 15.88 -10.28 3.36
N SER A 134 15.14 -11.29 3.78
CA SER A 134 14.09 -11.92 2.97
C SER A 134 12.94 -10.95 2.71
N TYR A 135 12.50 -10.22 3.74
CA TYR A 135 11.50 -9.17 3.60
C TYR A 135 11.97 -8.06 2.64
N ALA A 136 13.19 -7.57 2.80
CA ALA A 136 13.76 -6.52 1.95
C ALA A 136 13.87 -6.93 0.48
N ARG A 137 13.98 -8.23 0.19
CA ARG A 137 13.98 -8.78 -1.18
C ARG A 137 12.58 -9.08 -1.71
N GLY A 138 11.54 -8.81 -0.95
CA GLY A 138 10.15 -9.09 -1.37
C GLY A 138 9.77 -10.57 -1.31
N VAL A 139 10.53 -11.39 -0.59
CA VAL A 139 10.18 -12.81 -0.41
C VAL A 139 8.98 -12.90 0.54
N PRO A 140 7.91 -13.62 0.16
CA PRO A 140 6.78 -13.85 1.06
C PRO A 140 7.23 -14.50 2.36
N LEU A 141 6.74 -13.98 3.47
CA LEU A 141 7.08 -14.49 4.80
C LEU A 141 5.87 -15.14 5.46
N MET A 142 6.12 -16.18 6.24
CA MET A 142 5.18 -16.74 7.20
C MET A 142 5.78 -16.63 8.60
N LEU A 143 5.10 -15.91 9.47
CA LEU A 143 5.45 -15.74 10.88
C LEU A 143 4.54 -16.64 11.71
N GLU A 144 5.10 -17.66 12.28
CA GLU A 144 4.39 -18.66 13.08
C GLU A 144 4.85 -18.58 14.53
N GLY A 145 3.94 -18.76 15.46
CA GLY A 145 4.25 -18.77 16.90
C GLY A 145 3.01 -18.91 17.76
N GLU A 146 3.23 -19.03 19.06
CA GLU A 146 2.14 -19.13 20.03
C GLU A 146 1.20 -17.91 19.99
N LEU A 147 -0.04 -18.10 20.42
CA LEU A 147 -1.00 -17.02 20.55
C LEU A 147 -0.43 -15.92 21.45
N GLY A 148 -0.36 -14.69 20.94
CA GLY A 148 0.20 -13.55 21.68
C GLY A 148 1.73 -13.42 21.59
N ALA A 149 2.43 -14.23 20.80
CA ALA A 149 3.87 -14.09 20.57
C ALA A 149 4.27 -12.84 19.76
N GLY A 150 3.29 -12.05 19.28
CA GLY A 150 3.55 -10.76 18.65
C GLY A 150 3.88 -10.83 17.16
N GLN A 151 3.43 -11.86 16.44
CA GLN A 151 3.68 -12.01 15.01
C GLN A 151 3.28 -10.76 14.21
N ASP A 152 2.12 -10.16 14.53
CA ASP A 152 1.65 -8.93 13.89
C ASP A 152 2.55 -7.73 14.20
N GLN A 153 3.13 -7.69 15.41
CA GLN A 153 4.10 -6.64 15.77
C GLN A 153 5.40 -6.81 15.00
N ILE A 154 5.85 -8.04 14.80
CA ILE A 154 7.02 -8.35 13.97
C ILE A 154 6.74 -7.91 12.52
N ALA A 155 5.56 -8.22 11.97
CA ALA A 155 5.18 -7.81 10.63
C ALA A 155 5.18 -6.27 10.47
N ARG A 156 4.61 -5.53 11.45
CA ARG A 156 4.64 -4.07 11.47
C ARG A 156 6.07 -3.52 11.58
N ARG A 157 6.90 -4.13 12.42
CA ARG A 157 8.29 -3.71 12.58
C ARG A 157 9.10 -3.94 11.32
N LEU A 158 8.94 -5.09 10.66
CA LEU A 158 9.56 -5.38 9.36
C LEU A 158 9.17 -4.33 8.30
N TYR A 159 7.91 -3.92 8.30
CA TYR A 159 7.43 -2.88 7.40
C TYR A 159 8.06 -1.51 7.73
N LEU A 160 8.05 -1.07 8.99
CA LEU A 160 8.57 0.24 9.41
C LEU A 160 10.09 0.37 9.18
N ASP A 161 10.86 -0.68 9.45
CA ASP A 161 12.32 -0.70 9.26
C ASP A 161 12.72 -1.05 7.82
N GLY A 162 11.76 -1.52 7.03
CA GLY A 162 12.00 -2.04 5.69
C GLY A 162 12.00 -0.96 4.61
N PRO A 163 12.38 -1.33 3.38
CA PRO A 163 12.44 -0.41 2.25
C PRO A 163 11.06 -0.02 1.68
N TYR A 164 9.97 -0.54 2.25
CA TYR A 164 8.60 -0.39 1.73
C TYR A 164 7.68 0.40 2.67
N ALA A 165 8.25 1.11 3.65
CA ALA A 165 7.47 1.88 4.64
C ALA A 165 6.71 3.07 4.02
N ASP A 166 7.04 3.47 2.80
CA ASP A 166 6.34 4.48 2.01
C ASP A 166 5.17 3.93 1.19
N GLN A 167 5.00 2.61 1.17
CA GLN A 167 3.87 1.94 0.52
C GLN A 167 2.75 1.67 1.52
N PRO A 168 1.49 1.47 1.07
CA PRO A 168 0.41 1.09 1.98
C PRO A 168 0.68 -0.23 2.69
N PHE A 169 0.40 -0.27 4.00
CA PHE A 169 0.29 -1.50 4.77
C PHE A 169 -1.17 -1.91 4.88
N VAL A 170 -1.50 -3.11 4.45
CA VAL A 170 -2.87 -3.64 4.54
C VAL A 170 -2.90 -4.82 5.50
N SER A 171 -3.65 -4.66 6.58
CA SER A 171 -3.90 -5.75 7.53
C SER A 171 -5.22 -6.43 7.21
N VAL A 172 -5.20 -7.75 7.11
CA VAL A 172 -6.40 -8.58 6.89
C VAL A 172 -6.50 -9.62 8.01
N ALA A 173 -7.47 -9.42 8.90
CA ALA A 173 -7.85 -10.37 9.94
C ALA A 173 -8.96 -11.28 9.37
N LEU A 174 -8.58 -12.46 8.92
CA LEU A 174 -9.47 -13.39 8.22
C LEU A 174 -10.62 -13.92 9.12
N ASP A 175 -10.38 -14.00 10.42
CA ASP A 175 -11.34 -14.40 11.45
C ASP A 175 -12.39 -13.32 11.74
N GLU A 176 -12.09 -12.06 11.43
CA GLU A 176 -13.02 -10.94 11.59
C GLU A 176 -13.85 -10.66 10.32
N LEU A 177 -13.54 -11.32 9.20
CA LEU A 177 -14.22 -11.08 7.94
C LEU A 177 -15.66 -11.57 7.95
N THR A 178 -16.59 -10.65 7.72
CA THR A 178 -17.97 -10.98 7.40
C THR A 178 -18.11 -11.57 6.01
N ASP A 179 -19.26 -12.16 5.65
CA ASP A 179 -19.53 -12.65 4.29
C ASP A 179 -19.40 -11.55 3.22
N ARG A 180 -19.69 -10.30 3.58
CA ARG A 180 -19.48 -9.15 2.71
C ARG A 180 -17.99 -8.85 2.57
N GLY A 181 -17.22 -8.92 3.66
CA GLY A 181 -15.76 -8.77 3.66
C GLY A 181 -15.08 -9.83 2.79
N TRP A 182 -15.50 -11.09 2.92
CA TRP A 182 -15.02 -12.18 2.07
C TRP A 182 -15.30 -11.95 0.59
N ARG A 183 -16.52 -11.54 0.24
CA ARG A 183 -16.86 -11.21 -1.16
C ARG A 183 -16.05 -10.04 -1.68
N HIS A 184 -15.80 -9.02 -0.86
CA HIS A 184 -14.95 -7.90 -1.22
C HIS A 184 -13.52 -8.39 -1.45
N LEU A 185 -12.94 -9.13 -0.50
CA LEU A 185 -11.57 -9.63 -0.57
C LEU A 185 -11.33 -10.45 -1.85
N LEU A 186 -12.26 -11.35 -2.20
CA LEU A 186 -12.07 -12.31 -3.29
C LEU A 186 -12.50 -11.79 -4.67
N LYS A 187 -13.39 -10.77 -4.75
CA LYS A 187 -14.05 -10.40 -6.02
C LYS A 187 -14.02 -8.91 -6.36
N SER A 188 -13.70 -8.04 -5.43
CA SER A 188 -13.69 -6.60 -5.71
C SER A 188 -12.38 -6.18 -6.36
N SER A 189 -12.44 -5.38 -7.41
CA SER A 189 -11.25 -4.75 -8.00
C SER A 189 -10.51 -3.83 -7.02
N GLU A 190 -11.18 -3.36 -5.96
CA GLU A 190 -10.60 -2.54 -4.90
C GLU A 190 -9.96 -3.37 -3.77
N SER A 191 -10.12 -4.70 -3.82
CA SER A 191 -9.51 -5.61 -2.84
C SER A 191 -7.99 -5.54 -2.89
N PRO A 192 -7.31 -5.67 -1.72
CA PRO A 192 -5.85 -5.71 -1.67
C PRO A 192 -5.24 -6.84 -2.52
N LEU A 193 -5.98 -7.93 -2.77
CA LEU A 193 -5.51 -9.03 -3.64
C LEU A 193 -5.32 -8.61 -5.11
N PHE A 194 -6.00 -7.56 -5.57
CA PHE A 194 -5.92 -7.07 -6.95
C PHE A 194 -5.08 -5.79 -7.09
N GLN A 195 -4.56 -5.25 -5.98
CA GLN A 195 -3.71 -4.06 -5.98
C GLN A 195 -2.23 -4.41 -6.17
N THR A 196 -1.39 -3.40 -6.34
CA THR A 196 0.06 -3.52 -6.47
C THR A 196 0.77 -2.50 -5.58
N GLY A 197 2.04 -2.78 -5.21
CA GLY A 197 2.84 -1.82 -4.47
C GLY A 197 2.32 -1.60 -3.04
N LEU A 198 2.02 -2.67 -2.33
CA LEU A 198 1.61 -2.63 -0.92
C LEU A 198 2.27 -3.77 -0.14
N THR A 199 2.32 -3.64 1.18
CA THR A 199 2.59 -4.74 2.09
C THR A 199 1.26 -5.31 2.59
N LEU A 200 1.01 -6.59 2.34
CA LEU A 200 -0.20 -7.29 2.76
C LEU A 200 0.14 -8.23 3.91
N CYS A 201 -0.41 -7.93 5.08
CA CYS A 201 -0.31 -8.78 6.27
C CYS A 201 -1.63 -9.51 6.49
N MET A 202 -1.63 -10.83 6.51
CA MET A 202 -2.84 -11.64 6.69
C MET A 202 -2.70 -12.60 7.86
N GLY A 203 -3.65 -12.53 8.78
CA GLY A 203 -3.75 -13.42 9.95
C GLY A 203 -5.13 -14.03 10.12
N GLY A 204 -5.33 -14.78 11.21
CA GLY A 204 -6.63 -15.39 11.53
C GLY A 204 -6.97 -16.64 10.72
N TRP A 205 -5.98 -17.33 10.16
CA TRP A 205 -6.15 -18.53 9.30
C TRP A 205 -6.89 -19.67 9.99
N HIS A 206 -6.76 -19.81 11.31
CA HIS A 206 -7.39 -20.86 12.11
C HIS A 206 -8.91 -20.87 12.05
N ALA A 207 -9.52 -19.71 11.80
CA ALA A 207 -10.98 -19.56 11.69
C ALA A 207 -11.51 -19.78 10.27
N VAL A 208 -10.62 -19.99 9.29
CA VAL A 208 -10.99 -20.09 7.88
C VAL A 208 -11.36 -21.52 7.51
N GLY A 209 -12.62 -21.73 7.12
CA GLY A 209 -13.08 -23.04 6.64
C GLY A 209 -12.38 -23.47 5.34
N PRO A 210 -12.25 -24.79 5.09
CA PRO A 210 -11.46 -25.34 3.98
C PRO A 210 -11.86 -24.83 2.58
N GLN A 211 -13.12 -24.48 2.38
CA GLN A 211 -13.59 -23.94 1.10
C GLN A 211 -13.05 -22.52 0.88
N ARG A 212 -13.23 -21.63 1.85
CA ARG A 212 -12.73 -20.24 1.79
C ARG A 212 -11.22 -20.20 1.68
N LEU A 213 -10.53 -21.11 2.37
CA LEU A 213 -9.09 -21.23 2.27
C LEU A 213 -8.66 -21.56 0.82
N ARG A 214 -9.30 -22.53 0.18
CA ARG A 214 -9.00 -22.87 -1.22
C ARG A 214 -9.27 -21.69 -2.16
N GLU A 215 -10.42 -21.00 -1.99
CA GLU A 215 -10.76 -19.82 -2.79
C GLU A 215 -9.73 -18.70 -2.64
N LEU A 216 -9.27 -18.44 -1.41
CA LEU A 216 -8.27 -17.41 -1.11
C LEU A 216 -6.92 -17.77 -1.72
N VAL A 217 -6.43 -18.99 -1.51
CA VAL A 217 -5.17 -19.45 -2.08
C VAL A 217 -5.20 -19.41 -3.61
N SER A 218 -6.31 -19.86 -4.22
CA SER A 218 -6.49 -19.74 -5.67
C SER A 218 -6.41 -18.29 -6.14
N ALA A 219 -7.12 -17.36 -5.46
CA ALA A 219 -7.08 -15.94 -5.79
C ALA A 219 -5.69 -15.34 -5.66
N MET A 220 -4.92 -15.71 -4.63
CA MET A 220 -3.53 -15.26 -4.44
C MET A 220 -2.61 -15.74 -5.58
N ILE A 221 -2.78 -16.98 -6.03
CA ILE A 221 -2.02 -17.56 -7.14
C ILE A 221 -2.43 -16.90 -8.47
N ASP A 222 -3.72 -16.86 -8.76
CA ASP A 222 -4.27 -16.34 -10.02
C ASP A 222 -3.91 -14.85 -10.24
N THR A 223 -3.82 -14.10 -9.15
CA THR A 223 -3.40 -12.69 -9.17
C THR A 223 -1.89 -12.51 -9.16
N ALA A 224 -1.10 -13.57 -9.06
CA ALA A 224 0.35 -13.51 -8.86
C ALA A 224 0.72 -12.53 -7.73
N LEU A 225 0.02 -12.58 -6.59
CA LEU A 225 0.09 -11.61 -5.50
C LEU A 225 1.52 -11.35 -5.03
N ALA A 226 2.30 -12.43 -4.83
CA ALA A 226 3.67 -12.35 -4.33
C ALA A 226 4.65 -11.63 -5.27
N THR A 227 4.31 -11.43 -6.53
CA THR A 227 5.14 -10.66 -7.49
C THR A 227 4.78 -9.18 -7.52
N ARG A 228 3.65 -8.81 -6.94
CA ARG A 228 3.10 -7.45 -6.99
C ARG A 228 3.06 -6.76 -5.64
N CYS A 229 3.08 -7.54 -4.57
CA CYS A 229 2.94 -7.08 -3.19
C CYS A 229 3.96 -7.80 -2.30
N HIS A 230 4.32 -7.15 -1.19
CA HIS A 230 5.03 -7.82 -0.10
C HIS A 230 4.01 -8.55 0.75
N VAL A 231 4.16 -9.87 0.90
CA VAL A 231 3.19 -10.71 1.61
C VAL A 231 3.79 -11.21 2.90
N VAL A 232 3.12 -10.92 4.00
CA VAL A 232 3.42 -11.46 5.33
C VAL A 232 2.19 -12.20 5.83
N LEU A 233 2.33 -13.46 6.14
CA LEU A 233 1.29 -14.28 6.74
C LEU A 233 1.61 -14.46 8.22
N THR A 234 0.62 -14.31 9.10
CA THR A 234 0.78 -14.55 10.53
C THR A 234 -0.10 -15.72 10.94
N ALA A 235 0.49 -16.74 11.58
CA ALA A 235 -0.20 -17.92 12.04
C ALA A 235 0.09 -18.19 13.51
N ASN A 236 -0.91 -18.68 14.23
CA ASN A 236 -0.73 -19.16 15.60
C ASN A 236 -0.48 -20.66 15.56
N ASP A 237 0.51 -21.11 16.31
CA ASP A 237 0.69 -22.54 16.63
C ASP A 237 -0.58 -23.07 17.31
N MET A 238 -1.04 -24.23 16.88
CA MET A 238 -2.19 -24.92 17.49
C MET A 238 -1.75 -25.79 18.65
#